data_bee0056acb4eb97f0cad3bc30815c471
#
_entry.id   bee0056acb4eb97f0cad3bc30815c471
#
_cell.length_a   1.000
_cell.length_b   1.000
_cell.length_c   1.000
_cell.angle_alpha   90.00
_cell.angle_beta   90.00
_cell.angle_gamma   90.00
#
_symmetry.space_group_name_H-M   'P 1'
#
loop_
_entity.id
_entity.type
_entity.pdbx_description
1 polymer ?
#
loop_
_entity_poly.entity_id
_entity_poly.type
_entity_poly.pdbx_seq_one_letter_code
_entity_poly.pdbx_strand_id
1 'polypeptide(L)'
;IGPRTYRITHTGRLPVNLPGNRDGAAVLTFDRARAVSRDELMYVSLDHPIISACVEQLLGLDVGTAVFAHCKSDSTPTLLMESVFVLECLAPAKWNADRFLPPTPIRVVINHRGKPELGQDGGFITMPDTLRNAPAHLIPDFPEIRKLIQPMAQASESLAAKQAGELKQIATGVMDEKLSTEIQRLNSLAKVNATVRPEELSLLKEEQLNLENSLNQARFRLDSIRLVWKGGMEKLKH
;
A
#
# COMPACT_ATOMS: atom_id res chain seq x y z
N ILE A 1 -22.47 7.52 21.06
CA ILE A 1 -21.08 7.88 20.74
C ILE A 1 -21.19 8.83 19.56
N GLY A 2 -20.53 9.98 19.56
CA GLY A 2 -20.67 10.98 18.50
C GLY A 2 -19.77 10.75 17.28
N PRO A 3 -19.78 11.65 16.27
CA PRO A 3 -18.93 11.51 15.11
C PRO A 3 -17.44 11.44 15.50
N ARG A 4 -16.65 10.65 14.76
CA ARG A 4 -15.21 10.39 14.98
C ARG A 4 -14.86 9.95 16.40
N THR A 5 -15.81 9.26 17.08
CA THR A 5 -15.63 8.75 18.45
C THR A 5 -15.89 7.25 18.45
N TYR A 6 -14.96 6.48 19.01
CA TYR A 6 -14.96 5.03 18.94
C TYR A 6 -14.79 4.45 20.36
N ARG A 7 -15.53 3.38 20.64
CA ARG A 7 -15.35 2.61 21.88
C ARG A 7 -14.57 1.34 21.56
N ILE A 8 -13.49 1.13 22.28
CA ILE A 8 -12.70 -0.09 22.22
C ILE A 8 -13.03 -0.92 23.45
N THR A 9 -13.61 -2.12 23.26
CA THR A 9 -14.11 -2.98 24.34
C THR A 9 -13.13 -4.11 24.71
N HIS A 10 -12.09 -4.36 23.91
CA HIS A 10 -11.13 -5.44 24.12
C HIS A 10 -9.71 -4.90 24.13
N THR A 11 -9.40 -4.04 25.11
CA THR A 11 -8.09 -3.38 25.22
C THR A 11 -6.93 -4.33 25.44
N GLY A 12 -7.16 -5.54 26.01
CA GLY A 12 -6.12 -6.54 26.23
C GLY A 12 -5.51 -7.15 24.96
N ARG A 13 -6.05 -6.83 23.77
CA ARG A 13 -5.47 -7.24 22.47
C ARG A 13 -4.69 -6.14 21.78
N LEU A 14 -4.67 -4.96 22.38
CA LEU A 14 -3.93 -3.83 21.81
C LEU A 14 -2.46 -3.91 22.24
N PRO A 15 -1.54 -3.43 21.39
CA PRO A 15 -0.09 -3.47 21.69
C PRO A 15 0.32 -2.48 22.80
N VAL A 16 -0.61 -1.69 23.31
CA VAL A 16 -0.40 -0.70 24.39
C VAL A 16 -1.48 -0.80 25.45
N ASN A 17 -1.10 -0.59 26.71
CA ASN A 17 -2.04 -0.43 27.80
C ASN A 17 -2.73 0.92 27.70
N LEU A 18 -4.01 0.91 27.34
CA LEU A 18 -4.83 2.10 27.40
C LEU A 18 -5.37 2.29 28.81
N PRO A 19 -5.38 3.53 29.35
CA PRO A 19 -6.14 3.86 30.53
C PRO A 19 -7.63 3.61 30.21
N GLY A 20 -8.13 2.51 30.72
CA GLY A 20 -9.52 2.09 30.52
C GLY A 20 -10.36 2.47 31.72
N ASN A 21 -11.65 2.62 31.48
CA ASN A 21 -12.65 2.66 32.54
C ASN A 21 -12.66 1.31 33.32
N ARG A 22 -13.30 1.25 34.49
CA ARG A 22 -13.39 0.03 35.32
C ARG A 22 -13.81 -1.23 34.56
N ASP A 23 -14.48 -1.06 33.41
CA ASP A 23 -14.93 -2.15 32.53
C ASP A 23 -13.91 -2.52 31.42
N GLY A 24 -12.69 -1.99 31.46
CA GLY A 24 -11.67 -2.25 30.43
C GLY A 24 -11.97 -1.68 29.05
N ALA A 25 -12.93 -0.76 28.94
CA ALA A 25 -13.28 -0.07 27.70
C ALA A 25 -12.65 1.32 27.64
N ALA A 26 -12.01 1.66 26.52
CA ALA A 26 -11.53 3.00 26.24
C ALA A 26 -12.42 3.69 25.20
N VAL A 27 -12.71 4.97 25.39
CA VAL A 27 -13.43 5.78 24.41
C VAL A 27 -12.48 6.78 23.79
N LEU A 28 -12.23 6.61 22.51
CA LEU A 28 -11.24 7.37 21.75
C LEU A 28 -11.94 8.34 20.80
N THR A 29 -11.38 9.52 20.60
CA THR A 29 -11.84 10.47 19.58
C THR A 29 -10.68 11.08 18.81
N PHE A 30 -10.88 11.28 17.50
CA PHE A 30 -9.98 12.06 16.65
C PHE A 30 -10.37 13.54 16.57
N ASP A 31 -11.38 13.94 17.32
CA ASP A 31 -11.85 15.33 17.42
C ASP A 31 -11.32 15.96 18.69
N ARG A 32 -10.34 16.87 18.54
CA ARG A 32 -9.68 17.55 19.66
C ARG A 32 -10.65 18.39 20.48
N ALA A 33 -11.58 19.10 19.82
CA ALA A 33 -12.53 19.98 20.51
C ALA A 33 -13.45 19.18 21.44
N ARG A 34 -13.86 18.00 20.99
CA ARG A 34 -14.67 17.07 21.79
C ARG A 34 -13.89 16.47 22.96
N ALA A 35 -12.64 16.10 22.74
CA ALA A 35 -11.81 15.57 23.83
C ALA A 35 -11.58 16.59 24.93
N VAL A 36 -11.39 17.87 24.58
CA VAL A 36 -11.24 18.94 25.57
C VAL A 36 -12.52 19.22 26.34
N SER A 37 -13.69 18.97 25.74
CA SER A 37 -14.99 19.20 26.37
C SER A 37 -15.51 18.06 27.23
N ARG A 38 -14.82 16.90 27.24
CA ARG A 38 -15.29 15.66 27.89
C ARG A 38 -14.12 14.82 28.40
N ASP A 39 -13.95 14.77 29.69
CA ASP A 39 -12.83 14.06 30.35
C ASP A 39 -12.84 12.54 30.11
N GLU A 40 -14.00 11.96 29.77
CA GLU A 40 -14.10 10.55 29.43
C GLU A 40 -13.59 10.18 28.04
N LEU A 41 -13.28 11.19 27.19
CA LEU A 41 -12.79 10.97 25.83
C LEU A 41 -11.28 11.14 25.75
N MET A 42 -10.61 10.09 25.29
CA MET A 42 -9.19 10.16 25.00
C MET A 42 -8.96 10.69 23.60
N TYR A 43 -8.21 11.79 23.48
CA TYR A 43 -7.80 12.32 22.18
C TYR A 43 -6.70 11.45 21.57
N VAL A 44 -6.89 11.04 20.30
CA VAL A 44 -5.90 10.28 19.52
C VAL A 44 -5.40 11.15 18.39
N SER A 45 -4.15 11.60 18.49
CA SER A 45 -3.39 12.25 17.42
C SER A 45 -2.53 11.22 16.67
N LEU A 46 -1.88 11.60 15.56
CA LEU A 46 -1.00 10.70 14.81
C LEU A 46 0.21 10.22 15.62
N ASP A 47 0.68 11.06 16.53
CA ASP A 47 1.80 10.79 17.46
C ASP A 47 1.36 10.12 18.77
N HIS A 48 0.08 9.77 18.90
CA HIS A 48 -0.40 9.04 20.08
C HIS A 48 0.23 7.66 20.17
N PRO A 49 0.68 7.20 21.38
CA PRO A 49 1.37 5.91 21.53
C PRO A 49 0.64 4.70 20.95
N ILE A 50 -0.71 4.72 20.95
CA ILE A 50 -1.50 3.64 20.34
C ILE A 50 -1.31 3.58 18.83
N ILE A 51 -1.24 4.74 18.17
CA ILE A 51 -1.02 4.81 16.71
C ILE A 51 0.38 4.32 16.38
N SER A 52 1.40 4.83 17.07
CA SER A 52 2.78 4.38 16.88
C SER A 52 2.93 2.88 17.09
N ALA A 53 2.39 2.33 18.17
CA ALA A 53 2.45 0.90 18.46
C ALA A 53 1.66 0.05 17.43
N CYS A 54 0.51 0.52 16.93
CA CYS A 54 -0.22 -0.16 15.86
C CYS A 54 0.58 -0.15 14.55
N VAL A 55 1.22 0.97 14.22
CA VAL A 55 2.08 1.08 13.03
C VAL A 55 3.30 0.15 13.16
N GLU A 56 3.99 0.16 14.30
CA GLU A 56 5.11 -0.75 14.58
C GLU A 56 4.69 -2.21 14.47
N GLN A 57 3.51 -2.56 14.98
CA GLN A 57 2.98 -3.91 14.87
C GLN A 57 2.67 -4.29 13.42
N LEU A 58 2.09 -3.39 12.63
CA LEU A 58 1.83 -3.63 11.20
C LEU A 58 3.12 -3.76 10.38
N LEU A 59 4.15 -2.99 10.72
CA LEU A 59 5.43 -3.00 10.01
C LEU A 59 6.36 -4.14 10.48
N GLY A 60 6.28 -4.53 11.75
CA GLY A 60 7.18 -5.49 12.37
C GLY A 60 6.70 -6.93 12.40
N LEU A 61 5.43 -7.19 12.13
CA LEU A 61 4.86 -8.54 12.14
C LEU A 61 4.59 -9.01 10.72
N ASP A 62 5.05 -10.23 10.41
CA ASP A 62 4.66 -10.94 9.16
C ASP A 62 3.18 -11.37 9.16
N VAL A 63 2.42 -10.95 10.18
CA VAL A 63 1.00 -11.27 10.33
C VAL A 63 0.16 -10.37 9.43
N GLY A 64 -0.67 -11.00 8.58
CA GLY A 64 -1.57 -10.29 7.67
C GLY A 64 -1.01 -10.05 6.27
N THR A 65 0.24 -10.40 6.02
CA THR A 65 0.84 -10.35 4.67
C THR A 65 0.27 -11.43 3.75
N ALA A 66 -0.21 -12.55 4.31
CA ALA A 66 -0.89 -13.60 3.57
C ALA A 66 -2.20 -13.98 4.27
N VAL A 67 -3.32 -13.86 3.55
CA VAL A 67 -4.67 -14.12 4.11
C VAL A 67 -5.44 -15.03 3.18
N PHE A 68 -6.17 -16.00 3.77
CA PHE A 68 -7.22 -16.74 3.09
C PHE A 68 -8.58 -16.21 3.53
N ALA A 69 -9.44 -15.91 2.56
CA ALA A 69 -10.77 -15.38 2.80
C ALA A 69 -11.80 -16.09 1.93
N HIS A 70 -13.07 -16.01 2.32
CA HIS A 70 -14.16 -16.53 1.52
C HIS A 70 -15.33 -15.55 1.50
N CYS A 71 -16.13 -15.59 0.44
CA CYS A 71 -17.43 -14.95 0.38
C CYS A 71 -18.45 -15.93 -0.25
N LYS A 72 -19.65 -15.95 0.33
CA LYS A 72 -20.76 -16.67 -0.29
C LYS A 72 -21.15 -15.99 -1.61
N SER A 73 -21.32 -16.76 -2.65
CA SER A 73 -21.81 -16.27 -3.93
C SER A 73 -22.62 -17.37 -4.59
N ASP A 74 -23.73 -16.97 -5.19
CA ASP A 74 -24.58 -17.87 -5.99
C ASP A 74 -24.02 -18.10 -7.40
N SER A 75 -22.97 -17.36 -7.76
CA SER A 75 -22.26 -17.55 -9.01
C SER A 75 -21.37 -18.79 -9.01
N THR A 76 -20.84 -19.15 -10.18
CA THR A 76 -19.85 -20.25 -10.32
C THR A 76 -18.71 -20.08 -9.34
N PRO A 77 -18.35 -21.12 -8.58
CA PRO A 77 -17.24 -21.07 -7.65
C PRO A 77 -15.95 -20.65 -8.33
N THR A 78 -15.26 -19.68 -7.76
CA THR A 78 -14.03 -19.13 -8.35
C THR A 78 -13.02 -18.81 -7.26
N LEU A 79 -11.76 -19.17 -7.52
CA LEU A 79 -10.63 -18.75 -6.70
C LEU A 79 -10.05 -17.48 -7.30
N LEU A 80 -9.94 -16.45 -6.47
CA LEU A 80 -9.31 -15.18 -6.80
C LEU A 80 -8.06 -14.99 -5.96
N MET A 81 -7.08 -14.29 -6.54
CA MET A 81 -5.91 -13.83 -5.82
C MET A 81 -5.82 -12.31 -5.97
N GLU A 82 -5.80 -11.63 -4.85
CA GLU A 82 -5.51 -10.22 -4.74
C GLU A 82 -4.10 -10.08 -4.20
N SER A 83 -3.23 -9.40 -4.93
CA SER A 83 -1.85 -9.14 -4.55
C SER A 83 -1.62 -7.65 -4.52
N VAL A 84 -0.91 -7.18 -3.52
CA VAL A 84 -0.44 -5.80 -3.43
C VAL A 84 1.08 -5.83 -3.51
N PHE A 85 1.60 -5.09 -4.47
CA PHE A 85 3.03 -4.85 -4.62
C PHE A 85 3.33 -3.41 -4.28
N VAL A 86 4.54 -3.12 -3.87
CA VAL A 86 5.01 -1.75 -3.63
C VAL A 86 6.16 -1.46 -4.57
N LEU A 87 6.02 -0.37 -5.31
CA LEU A 87 7.09 0.23 -6.10
C LEU A 87 7.71 1.35 -5.30
N GLU A 88 9.00 1.26 -5.01
CA GLU A 88 9.74 2.23 -4.21
C GLU A 88 11.09 2.57 -4.84
N CYS A 89 11.42 3.86 -4.85
CA CYS A 89 12.69 4.37 -5.34
C CYS A 89 13.64 4.57 -4.16
N LEU A 90 14.72 3.77 -4.10
CA LEU A 90 15.75 3.93 -3.08
C LEU A 90 16.85 4.87 -3.62
N ALA A 91 16.81 6.11 -3.20
CA ALA A 91 17.78 7.13 -3.55
C ALA A 91 18.34 7.82 -2.30
N PRO A 92 19.54 8.40 -2.34
CA PRO A 92 20.03 9.27 -1.27
C PRO A 92 19.04 10.41 -0.99
N ALA A 93 18.81 10.71 0.30
CA ALA A 93 17.83 11.71 0.73
C ALA A 93 18.04 13.10 0.08
N LYS A 94 19.29 13.45 -0.26
CA LYS A 94 19.63 14.71 -0.93
C LYS A 94 18.94 14.90 -2.29
N TRP A 95 18.60 13.80 -2.99
CA TRP A 95 17.93 13.85 -4.29
C TRP A 95 16.41 13.93 -4.20
N ASN A 96 15.83 13.66 -3.02
CA ASN A 96 14.39 13.72 -2.79
C ASN A 96 13.57 13.07 -3.92
N ALA A 97 13.92 11.81 -4.25
CA ALA A 97 13.31 11.06 -5.36
C ALA A 97 11.80 10.83 -5.17
N ASP A 98 11.32 10.81 -3.91
CA ASP A 98 9.91 10.62 -3.57
C ASP A 98 8.98 11.70 -4.13
N ARG A 99 9.53 12.87 -4.49
CA ARG A 99 8.75 13.92 -5.19
C ARG A 99 8.32 13.52 -6.60
N PHE A 100 8.97 12.51 -7.19
CA PHE A 100 8.66 11.99 -8.53
C PHE A 100 8.06 10.59 -8.47
N LEU A 101 8.58 9.74 -7.58
CA LEU A 101 8.10 8.39 -7.38
C LEU A 101 8.02 8.08 -5.87
N PRO A 102 6.98 8.53 -5.19
CA PRO A 102 6.73 8.11 -3.81
C PRO A 102 6.46 6.60 -3.76
N PRO A 103 6.64 5.94 -2.61
CA PRO A 103 6.23 4.55 -2.45
C PRO A 103 4.79 4.35 -2.92
N THR A 104 4.62 3.59 -4.01
CA THR A 104 3.34 3.49 -4.72
C THR A 104 2.84 2.05 -4.68
N PRO A 105 1.67 1.79 -4.07
CA PRO A 105 1.06 0.47 -4.08
C PRO A 105 0.47 0.14 -5.47
N ILE A 106 0.74 -1.07 -5.93
CA ILE A 106 0.19 -1.64 -7.16
C ILE A 106 -0.66 -2.84 -6.76
N ARG A 107 -1.97 -2.71 -6.89
CA ARG A 107 -2.93 -3.75 -6.58
C ARG A 107 -3.32 -4.51 -7.83
N VAL A 108 -3.27 -5.85 -7.77
CA VAL A 108 -3.67 -6.74 -8.87
C VAL A 108 -4.67 -7.77 -8.34
N VAL A 109 -5.73 -8.01 -9.11
CA VAL A 109 -6.70 -9.08 -8.82
C VAL A 109 -6.80 -9.98 -10.05
N ILE A 110 -6.57 -11.28 -9.84
CA ILE A 110 -6.65 -12.30 -10.90
C ILE A 110 -7.51 -13.48 -10.46
N ASN A 111 -8.03 -14.21 -11.43
CA ASN A 111 -8.71 -15.48 -11.19
C ASN A 111 -7.74 -16.67 -11.24
N HIS A 112 -8.24 -17.87 -10.95
CA HIS A 112 -7.50 -19.13 -10.97
C HIS A 112 -6.86 -19.48 -12.34
N ARG A 113 -7.27 -18.78 -13.41
CA ARG A 113 -6.67 -18.94 -14.76
C ARG A 113 -5.58 -17.91 -15.03
N GLY A 114 -5.17 -17.12 -14.04
CA GLY A 114 -4.20 -16.05 -14.19
C GLY A 114 -4.71 -14.81 -14.96
N LYS A 115 -6.02 -14.71 -15.22
CA LYS A 115 -6.60 -13.57 -15.93
C LYS A 115 -6.99 -12.46 -14.97
N PRO A 116 -6.77 -11.18 -15.35
CA PRO A 116 -7.18 -10.05 -14.51
C PRO A 116 -8.71 -10.01 -14.35
N GLU A 117 -9.16 -9.75 -13.15
CA GLU A 117 -10.56 -9.50 -12.83
C GLU A 117 -10.80 -7.99 -12.78
N LEU A 118 -11.42 -7.48 -13.84
CA LEU A 118 -11.65 -6.06 -14.04
C LEU A 118 -13.10 -5.70 -13.77
N GLY A 119 -13.32 -4.54 -13.16
CA GLY A 119 -14.63 -3.90 -13.02
C GLY A 119 -15.09 -3.20 -14.30
N GLN A 120 -16.27 -2.62 -14.26
CA GLN A 120 -16.85 -1.90 -15.40
C GLN A 120 -16.07 -0.62 -15.77
N ASP A 121 -15.33 -0.07 -14.84
CA ASP A 121 -14.44 1.09 -14.98
C ASP A 121 -13.07 0.74 -15.57
N GLY A 122 -12.80 -0.53 -15.85
CA GLY A 122 -11.51 -1.02 -16.32
C GLY A 122 -10.45 -1.19 -15.24
N GLY A 123 -10.73 -0.79 -14.00
CA GLY A 123 -9.89 -1.07 -12.83
C GLY A 123 -10.12 -2.49 -12.30
N PHE A 124 -9.26 -2.95 -11.39
CA PHE A 124 -9.48 -4.24 -10.72
C PHE A 124 -10.72 -4.21 -9.83
N ILE A 125 -11.48 -5.32 -9.84
CA ILE A 125 -12.70 -5.45 -9.03
C ILE A 125 -12.43 -5.15 -7.55
N THR A 126 -13.39 -4.52 -6.88
CA THR A 126 -13.38 -4.36 -5.42
C THR A 126 -13.89 -5.64 -4.77
N MET A 127 -13.24 -6.06 -3.68
CA MET A 127 -13.72 -7.20 -2.91
C MET A 127 -15.02 -6.85 -2.16
N PRO A 128 -15.99 -7.76 -2.09
CA PRO A 128 -17.27 -7.49 -1.45
C PRO A 128 -17.13 -7.33 0.07
N ASP A 129 -17.96 -6.48 0.68
CA ASP A 129 -18.01 -6.27 2.14
C ASP A 129 -18.39 -7.54 2.92
N THR A 130 -18.99 -8.52 2.23
CA THR A 130 -19.35 -9.83 2.80
C THR A 130 -18.17 -10.78 2.95
N LEU A 131 -16.95 -10.33 2.58
CA LEU A 131 -15.74 -11.13 2.72
C LEU A 131 -15.51 -11.48 4.19
N ARG A 132 -15.20 -12.74 4.46
CA ARG A 132 -14.89 -13.27 5.79
C ARG A 132 -13.54 -13.97 5.76
N ASN A 133 -12.73 -13.77 6.78
CA ASN A 133 -11.49 -14.53 6.92
C ASN A 133 -11.81 -16.02 7.09
N ALA A 134 -11.08 -16.85 6.38
CA ALA A 134 -11.08 -18.29 6.53
C ALA A 134 -9.76 -18.74 7.16
N PRO A 135 -9.78 -19.82 7.97
CA PRO A 135 -8.54 -20.32 8.56
C PRO A 135 -7.56 -20.77 7.48
N ALA A 136 -6.39 -20.15 7.43
CA ALA A 136 -5.36 -20.46 6.41
C ALA A 136 -4.83 -21.91 6.53
N HIS A 137 -4.93 -22.51 7.73
CA HIS A 137 -4.56 -23.91 7.94
C HIS A 137 -5.42 -24.92 7.17
N LEU A 138 -6.56 -24.48 6.61
CA LEU A 138 -7.38 -25.34 5.74
C LEU A 138 -6.80 -25.46 4.31
N ILE A 139 -5.93 -24.54 3.88
CA ILE A 139 -5.35 -24.58 2.51
C ILE A 139 -4.61 -25.91 2.23
N PRO A 140 -3.82 -26.48 3.16
CA PRO A 140 -3.19 -27.79 2.95
C PRO A 140 -4.17 -28.92 2.66
N ASP A 141 -5.42 -28.85 3.17
CA ASP A 141 -6.46 -29.85 2.96
C ASP A 141 -7.05 -29.79 1.54
N PHE A 142 -6.70 -28.75 0.77
CA PHE A 142 -7.16 -28.52 -0.61
C PHE A 142 -5.99 -28.51 -1.60
N PRO A 143 -5.50 -29.69 -2.03
CA PRO A 143 -4.31 -29.81 -2.90
C PRO A 143 -4.48 -29.04 -4.22
N GLU A 144 -5.69 -28.95 -4.74
CA GLU A 144 -5.97 -28.22 -5.99
C GLU A 144 -5.74 -26.71 -5.85
N ILE A 145 -6.16 -26.12 -4.72
CA ILE A 145 -5.87 -24.71 -4.43
C ILE A 145 -4.37 -24.48 -4.30
N ARG A 146 -3.68 -25.37 -3.58
CA ARG A 146 -2.24 -25.27 -3.38
C ARG A 146 -1.45 -25.25 -4.69
N LYS A 147 -1.85 -26.08 -5.67
CA LYS A 147 -1.23 -26.11 -7.01
C LYS A 147 -1.41 -24.80 -7.78
N LEU A 148 -2.49 -24.05 -7.52
CA LEU A 148 -2.82 -22.81 -8.21
C LEU A 148 -2.08 -21.59 -7.63
N ILE A 149 -1.66 -21.61 -6.39
CA ILE A 149 -1.07 -20.45 -5.71
C ILE A 149 0.14 -19.91 -6.47
N GLN A 150 1.11 -20.77 -6.78
CA GLN A 150 2.35 -20.35 -7.44
C GLN A 150 2.12 -19.81 -8.87
N PRO A 151 1.37 -20.48 -9.75
CA PRO A 151 1.04 -19.92 -11.06
C PRO A 151 0.27 -18.59 -10.98
N MET A 152 -0.66 -18.47 -10.04
CA MET A 152 -1.39 -17.23 -9.82
C MET A 152 -0.45 -16.10 -9.32
N ALA A 153 0.45 -16.40 -8.39
CA ALA A 153 1.43 -15.42 -7.92
C ALA A 153 2.31 -14.90 -9.06
N GLN A 154 2.82 -15.78 -9.90
CA GLN A 154 3.62 -15.42 -11.07
C GLN A 154 2.83 -14.57 -12.08
N ALA A 155 1.57 -14.92 -12.34
CA ALA A 155 0.70 -14.14 -13.22
C ALA A 155 0.41 -12.75 -12.67
N SER A 156 0.15 -12.63 -11.36
CA SER A 156 -0.08 -11.34 -10.71
C SER A 156 1.18 -10.47 -10.72
N GLU A 157 2.35 -11.06 -10.46
CA GLU A 157 3.63 -10.38 -10.53
C GLU A 157 3.92 -9.82 -11.92
N SER A 158 3.65 -10.59 -12.97
CA SER A 158 3.84 -10.16 -14.36
C SER A 158 2.97 -8.96 -14.71
N LEU A 159 1.71 -8.94 -14.27
CA LEU A 159 0.79 -7.82 -14.47
C LEU A 159 1.24 -6.58 -13.69
N ALA A 160 1.64 -6.76 -12.44
CA ALA A 160 2.11 -5.68 -11.61
C ALA A 160 3.45 -5.09 -12.11
N ALA A 161 4.37 -5.93 -12.61
CA ALA A 161 5.63 -5.49 -13.20
C ALA A 161 5.41 -4.59 -14.42
N LYS A 162 4.39 -4.87 -15.25
CA LYS A 162 4.01 -4.01 -16.35
C LYS A 162 3.56 -2.63 -15.86
N GLN A 163 2.67 -2.57 -14.87
CA GLN A 163 2.22 -1.32 -14.27
C GLN A 163 3.37 -0.55 -13.60
N ALA A 164 4.27 -1.27 -12.92
CA ALA A 164 5.47 -0.66 -12.33
C ALA A 164 6.35 -0.01 -13.41
N GLY A 165 6.52 -0.66 -14.57
CA GLY A 165 7.24 -0.09 -15.71
C GLY A 165 6.61 1.21 -16.23
N GLU A 166 5.29 1.23 -16.37
CA GLU A 166 4.54 2.43 -16.79
C GLU A 166 4.70 3.58 -15.78
N LEU A 167 4.60 3.29 -14.48
CA LEU A 167 4.80 4.28 -13.41
C LEU A 167 6.23 4.85 -13.40
N LYS A 168 7.24 4.02 -13.60
CA LYS A 168 8.63 4.47 -13.73
C LYS A 168 8.81 5.42 -14.91
N GLN A 169 8.25 5.08 -16.07
CA GLN A 169 8.33 5.93 -17.26
C GLN A 169 7.67 7.28 -17.04
N ILE A 170 6.47 7.30 -16.41
CA ILE A 170 5.78 8.54 -16.07
C ILE A 170 6.63 9.38 -15.11
N ALA A 171 7.17 8.77 -14.05
CA ALA A 171 7.99 9.47 -13.06
C ALA A 171 9.27 10.06 -13.68
N THR A 172 9.93 9.30 -14.54
CA THR A 172 11.14 9.77 -15.27
C THR A 172 10.79 10.90 -16.21
N GLY A 173 9.69 10.81 -16.97
CA GLY A 173 9.24 11.88 -17.84
C GLY A 173 8.95 13.19 -17.10
N VAL A 174 8.25 13.13 -15.97
CA VAL A 174 7.97 14.30 -15.13
C VAL A 174 9.25 14.88 -14.53
N MET A 175 10.18 14.03 -14.12
CA MET A 175 11.49 14.46 -13.61
C MET A 175 12.29 15.19 -14.70
N ASP A 176 12.38 14.60 -15.90
CA ASP A 176 13.13 15.19 -17.02
C ASP A 176 12.55 16.51 -17.45
N GLU A 177 11.24 16.64 -17.59
CA GLU A 177 10.57 17.88 -17.94
C GLU A 177 10.89 19.01 -16.95
N LYS A 178 10.78 18.72 -15.64
CA LYS A 178 11.04 19.72 -14.59
C LYS A 178 12.49 20.13 -14.53
N LEU A 179 13.42 19.18 -14.52
CA LEU A 179 14.86 19.50 -14.38
C LEU A 179 15.43 20.12 -15.67
N SER A 180 15.00 19.66 -16.85
CA SER A 180 15.40 20.27 -18.12
C SER A 180 14.93 21.73 -18.22
N THR A 181 13.70 22.01 -17.79
CA THR A 181 13.18 23.39 -17.74
C THR A 181 14.02 24.27 -16.82
N GLU A 182 14.38 23.77 -15.64
CA GLU A 182 15.19 24.52 -14.68
C GLU A 182 16.63 24.72 -15.18
N ILE A 183 17.22 23.72 -15.82
CA ILE A 183 18.54 23.82 -16.45
C ILE A 183 18.52 24.88 -17.57
N GLN A 184 17.49 24.89 -18.41
CA GLN A 184 17.34 25.89 -19.46
C GLN A 184 17.16 27.31 -18.89
N ARG A 185 16.37 27.44 -17.81
CA ARG A 185 16.19 28.72 -17.10
C ARG A 185 17.52 29.24 -16.56
N LEU A 186 18.29 28.40 -15.85
CA LEU A 186 19.59 28.79 -15.31
C LEU A 186 20.62 29.10 -16.39
N ASN A 187 20.63 28.34 -17.50
CA ASN A 187 21.49 28.63 -18.64
C ASN A 187 21.18 30.01 -19.25
N SER A 188 19.91 30.37 -19.32
CA SER A 188 19.50 31.69 -19.84
C SER A 188 19.86 32.82 -18.89
N LEU A 189 19.69 32.60 -17.58
CA LEU A 189 20.10 33.56 -16.55
C LEU A 189 21.63 33.76 -16.50
N ALA A 190 22.41 32.69 -16.63
CA ALA A 190 23.88 32.78 -16.64
C ALA A 190 24.44 33.67 -17.77
N LYS A 191 23.70 33.81 -18.88
CA LYS A 191 24.09 34.68 -19.99
C LYS A 191 23.96 36.18 -19.66
N VAL A 192 23.06 36.55 -18.75
CA VAL A 192 22.74 37.93 -18.42
C VAL A 192 23.10 38.32 -16.98
N ASN A 193 23.44 37.34 -16.14
CA ASN A 193 23.73 37.54 -14.74
C ASN A 193 24.99 36.76 -14.31
N ALA A 194 26.06 37.45 -14.05
CA ALA A 194 27.33 36.87 -13.63
C ALA A 194 27.32 36.26 -12.22
N THR A 195 26.24 36.42 -11.44
CA THR A 195 26.08 35.81 -10.11
C THR A 195 25.65 34.34 -10.17
N VAL A 196 25.18 33.83 -11.30
CA VAL A 196 24.88 32.41 -11.50
C VAL A 196 26.22 31.67 -11.62
N ARG A 197 26.45 30.77 -10.67
CA ARG A 197 27.70 30.01 -10.61
C ARG A 197 27.64 28.80 -11.56
N PRO A 198 28.73 28.50 -12.30
CA PRO A 198 28.77 27.29 -13.15
C PRO A 198 28.51 26.00 -12.38
N GLU A 199 28.85 25.96 -11.08
CA GLU A 199 28.65 24.83 -10.20
C GLU A 199 27.15 24.52 -10.00
N GLU A 200 26.27 25.51 -9.99
CA GLU A 200 24.84 25.33 -9.85
C GLU A 200 24.26 24.54 -11.04
N LEU A 201 24.74 24.83 -12.22
CA LEU A 201 24.37 24.10 -13.45
C LEU A 201 24.88 22.66 -13.44
N SER A 202 26.14 22.47 -12.99
CA SER A 202 26.72 21.13 -12.91
C SER A 202 26.01 20.27 -11.87
N LEU A 203 25.61 20.83 -10.72
CA LEU A 203 24.86 20.14 -9.69
C LEU A 203 23.47 19.70 -10.18
N LEU A 204 22.76 20.56 -10.90
CA LEU A 204 21.45 20.17 -11.46
C LEU A 204 21.54 19.05 -12.50
N LYS A 205 22.56 19.07 -13.33
CA LYS A 205 22.81 17.98 -14.29
C LYS A 205 23.17 16.68 -13.60
N GLU A 206 23.99 16.76 -12.55
CA GLU A 206 24.31 15.62 -11.70
C GLU A 206 23.06 15.07 -11.01
N GLU A 207 22.19 15.95 -10.48
CA GLU A 207 20.92 15.59 -9.88
C GLU A 207 20.03 14.85 -10.88
N GLN A 208 19.88 15.39 -12.10
CA GLN A 208 19.07 14.77 -13.15
C GLN A 208 19.54 13.36 -13.47
N LEU A 209 20.84 13.17 -13.68
CA LEU A 209 21.43 11.86 -13.99
C LEU A 209 21.25 10.86 -12.84
N ASN A 210 21.48 11.30 -11.60
CA ASN A 210 21.33 10.41 -10.43
C ASN A 210 19.87 10.04 -10.16
N LEU A 211 18.94 10.98 -10.37
CA LEU A 211 17.51 10.70 -10.26
C LEU A 211 17.04 9.74 -11.35
N GLU A 212 17.45 9.94 -12.60
CA GLU A 212 17.13 9.03 -13.70
C GLU A 212 17.58 7.59 -13.38
N ASN A 213 18.83 7.44 -12.95
CA ASN A 213 19.35 6.14 -12.55
C ASN A 213 18.57 5.53 -11.38
N SER A 214 18.23 6.32 -10.36
CA SER A 214 17.50 5.86 -9.18
C SER A 214 16.08 5.45 -9.52
N LEU A 215 15.36 6.21 -10.35
CA LEU A 215 14.01 5.92 -10.81
C LEU A 215 13.97 4.63 -11.66
N ASN A 216 14.94 4.46 -12.56
CA ASN A 216 15.05 3.25 -13.39
C ASN A 216 15.35 2.01 -12.54
N GLN A 217 16.11 2.15 -11.44
CA GLN A 217 16.44 1.09 -10.50
C GLN A 217 15.40 0.92 -9.37
N ALA A 218 14.26 1.64 -9.41
CA ALA A 218 13.22 1.52 -8.41
C ALA A 218 12.81 0.06 -8.18
N ARG A 219 12.73 -0.33 -6.91
CA ARG A 219 12.42 -1.70 -6.50
C ARG A 219 10.92 -1.96 -6.55
N PHE A 220 10.61 -3.16 -6.93
CA PHE A 220 9.27 -3.69 -7.00
C PHE A 220 9.22 -4.97 -6.18
N ARG A 221 8.36 -5.02 -5.15
CA ARG A 221 8.27 -6.15 -4.24
C ARG A 221 6.83 -6.48 -3.89
N LEU A 222 6.55 -7.76 -3.69
CA LEU A 222 5.27 -8.20 -3.12
C LEU A 222 5.21 -7.77 -1.65
N ASP A 223 4.13 -7.11 -1.28
CA ASP A 223 3.84 -6.65 0.08
C ASP A 223 2.84 -7.58 0.76
N SER A 224 1.71 -7.82 0.12
CA SER A 224 0.69 -8.69 0.69
C SER A 224 -0.08 -9.46 -0.38
N ILE A 225 -0.66 -10.59 0.04
CA ILE A 225 -1.44 -11.46 -0.81
C ILE A 225 -2.72 -11.92 -0.08
N ARG A 226 -3.83 -11.87 -0.77
CA ARG A 226 -5.09 -12.42 -0.30
C ARG A 226 -5.62 -13.43 -1.29
N LEU A 227 -5.80 -14.66 -0.83
CA LEU A 227 -6.49 -15.69 -1.58
C LEU A 227 -7.97 -15.65 -1.21
N VAL A 228 -8.86 -15.58 -2.18
CA VAL A 228 -10.30 -15.43 -1.95
C VAL A 228 -11.05 -16.54 -2.65
N TRP A 229 -11.74 -17.38 -1.86
CA TRP A 229 -12.71 -18.33 -2.38
C TRP A 229 -14.08 -17.68 -2.50
N LYS A 230 -14.58 -17.58 -3.71
CA LYS A 230 -15.91 -17.08 -4.02
C LYS A 230 -16.82 -18.27 -4.30
N GLY A 231 -17.72 -18.61 -3.34
CA GLY A 231 -18.61 -19.77 -3.44
C GLY A 231 -18.92 -20.37 -2.06
N GLY A 232 -19.73 -21.44 -2.04
CA GLY A 232 -19.97 -22.21 -0.80
C GLY A 232 -18.73 -22.99 -0.38
N MET A 233 -18.45 -23.06 0.91
CA MET A 233 -17.28 -23.81 1.45
C MET A 233 -17.41 -25.32 1.24
N GLU A 234 -18.63 -25.83 1.12
CA GLU A 234 -18.89 -27.22 0.78
C GLU A 234 -18.37 -27.63 -0.60
N LYS A 235 -18.28 -26.67 -1.53
CA LYS A 235 -17.78 -26.86 -2.91
C LYS A 235 -16.24 -26.84 -3.00
N LEU A 236 -15.56 -26.55 -1.92
CA LEU A 236 -14.09 -26.67 -1.84
C LEU A 236 -13.62 -28.13 -1.68
N LYS A 237 -14.54 -29.05 -1.26
CA LYS A 237 -14.21 -30.45 -0.97
C LYS A 237 -14.34 -31.38 -2.17
N HIS A 238 -14.75 -30.86 -3.30
CA HIS A 238 -14.92 -31.58 -4.58
C HIS A 238 -14.16 -30.87 -5.71
#